data_017b06b2fdd3fdd534be8cfbf95e84d9
#
_entry.id   017b06b2fdd3fdd534be8cfbf95e84d9
#
_cell.length_a   1.000
_cell.length_b   1.000
_cell.length_c   1.000
_cell.angle_alpha   90.00
_cell.angle_beta   90.00
_cell.angle_gamma   90.00
#
_symmetry.space_group_name_H-M   'P 1'
#
loop_
_entity.id
_entity.type
_entity.pdbx_description
1 polymer ?
#
loop_
_entity_poly.entity_id
_entity_poly.type
_entity_poly.pdbx_seq_one_letter_code
_entity_poly.pdbx_strand_id
1 'polypeptide(L)'
;MKRIVLMLLVSFGILLANDVQVFSVDNKDGKITPQTIEAEFKKNGFYISDNRDMNGPFMKQFEQTDFKVYNLFTLYHIDSVHNLAKKYPRIGLFTPMSMSIYTRKGESTLHVSSLTVDAMAKISGIPATNPDLQRIGKLVKEILAKTMPNGTFETFTYKVSSTQKELITKMHIKFDPETWKDDSEGMIEDFESRLEMNGFVQAGFTDINYDFVKAGDDTFDLFVSESICKLPVIYAVAKTRPEAGAFAPCSISMYKKKGDDTMYVEYPNVYNWIASLSIADKEAIKELLEAQAKMETILYSIKE
;
A
#
# COMPACT_ATOMS: atom_id res chain seq x y z
N MET A 1 -56.04 -15.15 28.47
CA MET A 1 -55.35 -14.34 27.43
C MET A 1 -53.86 -14.51 27.63
N LYS A 2 -53.22 -15.35 26.80
CA LYS A 2 -51.76 -15.57 26.83
C LYS A 2 -51.10 -14.53 25.93
N ARG A 3 -50.27 -13.66 26.51
CA ARG A 3 -49.44 -12.72 25.76
C ARG A 3 -48.20 -13.45 25.21
N ILE A 4 -48.14 -13.61 23.90
CA ILE A 4 -46.95 -14.11 23.19
C ILE A 4 -46.02 -12.90 23.05
N VAL A 5 -44.88 -12.93 23.76
CA VAL A 5 -43.77 -11.99 23.57
C VAL A 5 -42.93 -12.52 22.44
N LEU A 6 -42.99 -11.85 21.28
CA LEU A 6 -42.15 -12.13 20.13
C LEU A 6 -40.80 -11.50 20.39
N MET A 7 -39.79 -12.30 20.78
CA MET A 7 -38.41 -11.86 20.84
C MET A 7 -37.88 -11.78 19.42
N LEU A 8 -37.70 -10.55 18.91
CA LEU A 8 -36.88 -10.29 17.70
C LEU A 8 -35.41 -10.54 18.06
N LEU A 9 -34.90 -11.68 17.61
CA LEU A 9 -33.45 -11.93 17.56
C LEU A 9 -32.87 -11.04 16.46
N VAL A 10 -32.37 -9.86 16.85
CA VAL A 10 -31.48 -9.07 15.98
C VAL A 10 -30.14 -9.80 15.94
N SER A 11 -29.96 -10.61 14.92
CA SER A 11 -28.63 -11.15 14.60
C SER A 11 -27.73 -9.99 14.17
N PHE A 12 -26.92 -9.48 15.10
CA PHE A 12 -25.76 -8.68 14.74
C PHE A 12 -24.80 -9.59 13.96
N GLY A 13 -24.92 -9.56 12.64
CA GLY A 13 -23.87 -10.07 11.77
C GLY A 13 -22.62 -9.26 12.07
N ILE A 14 -21.62 -9.90 12.68
CA ILE A 14 -20.26 -9.34 12.75
C ILE A 14 -19.83 -9.26 11.29
N LEU A 15 -19.94 -8.07 10.70
CA LEU A 15 -19.26 -7.72 9.46
C LEU A 15 -17.77 -7.82 9.77
N LEU A 16 -17.16 -8.95 9.41
CA LEU A 16 -15.71 -9.08 9.43
C LEU A 16 -15.19 -8.01 8.46
N ALA A 17 -14.60 -6.96 9.00
CA ALA A 17 -14.01 -5.91 8.20
C ALA A 17 -12.89 -6.53 7.35
N ASN A 18 -13.00 -6.44 6.03
CA ASN A 18 -11.93 -6.86 5.13
C ASN A 18 -10.82 -5.81 5.18
N ASP A 19 -9.57 -6.25 5.10
CA ASP A 19 -8.41 -5.36 5.05
C ASP A 19 -8.28 -4.67 3.68
N VAL A 20 -8.79 -5.29 2.64
CA VAL A 20 -8.84 -4.76 1.27
C VAL A 20 -10.28 -4.50 0.88
N GLN A 21 -10.52 -3.43 0.19
CA GLN A 21 -11.79 -3.13 -0.49
C GLN A 21 -11.57 -3.06 -1.99
N VAL A 22 -12.53 -3.53 -2.78
CA VAL A 22 -12.54 -3.44 -4.24
C VAL A 22 -13.83 -2.75 -4.68
N PHE A 23 -13.69 -1.69 -5.46
CA PHE A 23 -14.80 -0.98 -6.09
C PHE A 23 -14.86 -1.37 -7.56
N SER A 24 -16.02 -1.82 -8.05
CA SER A 24 -16.17 -2.42 -9.37
C SER A 24 -17.31 -1.81 -10.13
N VAL A 25 -17.14 -1.68 -11.45
CA VAL A 25 -18.16 -1.17 -12.37
C VAL A 25 -18.11 -1.92 -13.70
N ASP A 26 -19.26 -2.13 -14.35
CA ASP A 26 -19.29 -2.58 -15.77
C ASP A 26 -18.78 -1.45 -16.66
N ASN A 27 -17.71 -1.69 -17.39
CA ASN A 27 -17.02 -0.73 -18.25
C ASN A 27 -16.93 -1.23 -19.69
N LYS A 28 -18.04 -1.76 -20.22
CA LYS A 28 -18.11 -2.30 -21.60
C LYS A 28 -17.70 -1.29 -22.67
N ASP A 29 -18.03 -0.02 -22.45
CA ASP A 29 -17.71 1.05 -23.39
C ASP A 29 -16.24 1.54 -23.28
N GLY A 30 -15.49 1.07 -22.28
CA GLY A 30 -14.08 1.37 -22.07
C GLY A 30 -13.78 2.83 -21.71
N LYS A 31 -14.77 3.61 -21.29
CA LYS A 31 -14.57 5.04 -21.02
C LYS A 31 -13.86 5.31 -19.71
N ILE A 32 -13.98 4.42 -18.74
CA ILE A 32 -13.29 4.54 -17.47
C ILE A 32 -11.94 3.88 -17.63
N THR A 33 -10.87 4.66 -17.47
CA THR A 33 -9.49 4.22 -17.66
C THR A 33 -8.65 4.54 -16.43
N PRO A 34 -7.47 3.92 -16.25
CA PRO A 34 -6.54 4.31 -15.20
C PRO A 34 -6.25 5.81 -15.17
N GLN A 35 -6.17 6.46 -16.34
CA GLN A 35 -5.89 7.89 -16.49
C GLN A 35 -7.07 8.76 -16.04
N THR A 36 -8.33 8.35 -16.30
CA THR A 36 -9.51 9.08 -15.82
C THR A 36 -9.64 9.02 -14.31
N ILE A 37 -9.31 7.87 -13.70
CA ILE A 37 -9.26 7.69 -12.25
C ILE A 37 -8.17 8.57 -11.66
N GLU A 38 -6.96 8.51 -12.20
CA GLU A 38 -5.83 9.35 -11.77
C GLU A 38 -6.17 10.84 -11.78
N ALA A 39 -6.78 11.32 -12.88
CA ALA A 39 -7.13 12.73 -13.02
C ALA A 39 -8.10 13.20 -11.91
N GLU A 40 -9.02 12.33 -11.48
CA GLU A 40 -9.95 12.68 -10.42
C GLU A 40 -9.29 12.68 -9.03
N PHE A 41 -8.35 11.76 -8.76
CA PHE A 41 -7.56 11.79 -7.53
C PHE A 41 -6.71 13.06 -7.44
N LYS A 42 -6.03 13.47 -8.53
CA LYS A 42 -5.28 14.74 -8.60
C LYS A 42 -6.13 15.96 -8.24
N LYS A 43 -7.37 16.03 -8.76
CA LYS A 43 -8.30 17.14 -8.46
C LYS A 43 -8.70 17.22 -7.00
N ASN A 44 -8.58 16.12 -6.25
CA ASN A 44 -8.99 16.02 -4.86
C ASN A 44 -7.79 16.04 -3.89
N GLY A 45 -6.65 16.62 -4.29
CA GLY A 45 -5.51 16.86 -3.40
C GLY A 45 -4.58 15.67 -3.20
N PHE A 46 -4.68 14.65 -4.06
CA PHE A 46 -3.72 13.57 -4.07
C PHE A 46 -2.53 13.88 -4.98
N TYR A 47 -1.34 13.66 -4.47
CA TYR A 47 -0.14 13.53 -5.27
C TYR A 47 -0.10 12.12 -5.87
N ILE A 48 0.19 12.01 -7.17
CA ILE A 48 0.33 10.73 -7.85
C ILE A 48 1.81 10.44 -8.04
N SER A 49 2.26 9.37 -7.41
CA SER A 49 3.64 8.92 -7.55
C SER A 49 3.84 8.12 -8.83
N ASP A 50 2.93 7.19 -9.15
CA ASP A 50 2.98 6.38 -10.38
C ASP A 50 1.60 5.81 -10.74
N ASN A 51 1.40 5.50 -12.02
CA ASN A 51 0.24 4.77 -12.55
C ASN A 51 0.73 3.85 -13.67
N ARG A 52 1.35 2.74 -13.27
CA ARG A 52 2.15 1.88 -14.16
C ARG A 52 1.36 0.71 -14.68
N ASP A 53 1.25 0.59 -16.01
CA ASP A 53 0.76 -0.63 -16.65
C ASP A 53 1.76 -1.78 -16.46
N MET A 54 1.29 -2.86 -15.86
CA MET A 54 2.10 -4.05 -15.59
C MET A 54 2.01 -5.10 -16.69
N ASN A 55 1.11 -4.96 -17.67
CA ASN A 55 1.00 -5.93 -18.77
C ASN A 55 2.28 -5.99 -19.61
N GLY A 56 2.91 -4.84 -19.87
CA GLY A 56 4.19 -4.80 -20.57
C GLY A 56 5.28 -5.60 -19.86
N PRO A 57 5.60 -5.31 -18.60
CA PRO A 57 6.52 -6.10 -17.78
C PRO A 57 6.16 -7.59 -17.68
N PHE A 58 4.88 -7.94 -17.51
CA PHE A 58 4.43 -9.34 -17.46
C PHE A 58 4.70 -10.06 -18.78
N MET A 59 4.34 -9.46 -19.91
CA MET A 59 4.60 -10.03 -21.24
C MET A 59 6.11 -10.19 -21.50
N LYS A 60 6.92 -9.21 -21.07
CA LYS A 60 8.37 -9.25 -21.29
C LYS A 60 9.05 -10.37 -20.50
N GLN A 61 8.63 -10.62 -19.25
CA GLN A 61 9.31 -11.58 -18.36
C GLN A 61 8.66 -12.97 -18.37
N PHE A 62 7.32 -13.06 -18.51
CA PHE A 62 6.57 -14.31 -18.38
C PHE A 62 5.86 -14.72 -19.66
N GLU A 63 5.99 -13.93 -20.74
CA GLU A 63 5.37 -14.17 -22.06
C GLU A 63 3.84 -14.27 -22.04
N GLN A 64 3.21 -13.92 -20.91
CA GLN A 64 1.76 -13.97 -20.73
C GLN A 64 1.25 -12.96 -19.70
N THR A 65 -0.02 -12.63 -19.81
CA THR A 65 -0.79 -11.89 -18.81
C THR A 65 -2.25 -12.33 -18.85
N ASP A 66 -2.91 -12.36 -17.71
CA ASP A 66 -4.33 -12.68 -17.57
C ASP A 66 -5.23 -11.44 -17.63
N PHE A 67 -4.63 -10.27 -17.85
CA PHE A 67 -5.31 -8.98 -17.75
C PHE A 67 -5.42 -8.26 -19.09
N LYS A 68 -6.57 -7.60 -19.29
CA LYS A 68 -6.77 -6.56 -20.29
C LYS A 68 -6.20 -5.23 -19.78
N VAL A 69 -6.39 -4.94 -18.49
CA VAL A 69 -5.83 -3.80 -17.76
C VAL A 69 -5.27 -4.32 -16.46
N TYR A 70 -4.05 -3.96 -16.10
CA TYR A 70 -3.50 -4.15 -14.76
C TYR A 70 -2.49 -3.07 -14.44
N ASN A 71 -2.94 -2.05 -13.72
CA ASN A 71 -2.08 -0.96 -13.28
C ASN A 71 -1.82 -1.04 -11.78
N LEU A 72 -0.58 -0.82 -11.39
CA LEU A 72 -0.22 -0.44 -10.02
C LEU A 72 -0.27 1.08 -9.94
N PHE A 73 -1.10 1.59 -9.06
CA PHE A 73 -1.40 2.99 -8.90
C PHE A 73 -1.03 3.46 -7.50
N THR A 74 -0.08 4.37 -7.40
CA THR A 74 0.47 4.86 -6.13
C THR A 74 0.25 6.35 -5.97
N LEU A 75 -0.24 6.75 -4.79
CA LEU A 75 -0.68 8.11 -4.52
C LEU A 75 -0.73 8.39 -3.01
N TYR A 76 -0.76 9.66 -2.62
CA TYR A 76 -1.04 10.05 -1.23
C TYR A 76 -1.75 11.40 -1.15
N HIS A 77 -2.57 11.57 -0.10
CA HIS A 77 -3.25 12.83 0.15
C HIS A 77 -2.35 13.76 0.96
N ILE A 78 -1.85 14.82 0.33
CA ILE A 78 -0.78 15.69 0.84
C ILE A 78 -1.09 16.20 2.25
N ASP A 79 -2.22 16.90 2.44
CA ASP A 79 -2.56 17.52 3.73
C ASP A 79 -2.71 16.48 4.85
N SER A 80 -3.36 15.33 4.56
CA SER A 80 -3.57 14.31 5.58
C SER A 80 -2.27 13.63 6.00
N VAL A 81 -1.37 13.36 5.05
CA VAL A 81 -0.03 12.81 5.35
C VAL A 81 0.77 13.80 6.19
N HIS A 82 0.79 15.08 5.81
CA HIS A 82 1.47 16.13 6.57
C HIS A 82 0.97 16.19 8.04
N ASN A 83 -0.34 16.19 8.25
CA ASN A 83 -0.92 16.23 9.59
C ASN A 83 -0.61 14.96 10.41
N LEU A 84 -0.70 13.78 9.77
CA LEU A 84 -0.46 12.50 10.44
C LEU A 84 0.99 12.30 10.83
N ALA A 85 1.94 12.63 9.95
CA ALA A 85 3.35 12.29 10.08
C ALA A 85 3.99 12.92 11.34
N LYS A 86 3.57 14.11 11.76
CA LYS A 86 4.09 14.77 12.98
C LYS A 86 3.97 13.88 14.22
N LYS A 87 2.85 13.20 14.35
CA LYS A 87 2.55 12.32 15.48
C LYS A 87 2.76 10.84 15.17
N TYR A 88 2.50 10.47 13.94
CA TYR A 88 2.51 9.08 13.46
C TYR A 88 3.38 8.93 12.21
N PRO A 89 4.72 8.97 12.32
CA PRO A 89 5.61 8.88 11.15
C PRO A 89 5.41 7.62 10.32
N ARG A 90 4.85 6.55 10.91
CA ARG A 90 4.47 5.32 10.20
C ARG A 90 3.45 5.51 9.10
N ILE A 91 2.86 6.70 8.94
CA ILE A 91 2.09 7.01 7.74
C ILE A 91 2.95 6.91 6.47
N GLY A 92 4.28 7.05 6.59
CA GLY A 92 5.24 6.80 5.52
C GLY A 92 5.11 5.42 4.87
N LEU A 93 4.61 4.40 5.60
CA LEU A 93 4.29 3.07 5.04
C LEU A 93 3.18 3.10 3.97
N PHE A 94 2.41 4.19 3.93
CA PHE A 94 1.33 4.45 2.97
C PHE A 94 1.52 5.78 2.24
N THR A 95 2.76 6.22 2.10
CA THR A 95 3.13 7.44 1.39
C THR A 95 4.23 7.13 0.37
N PRO A 96 3.82 6.66 -0.82
CA PRO A 96 2.45 6.53 -1.31
C PRO A 96 1.72 5.28 -0.82
N MET A 97 0.38 5.38 -0.71
CA MET A 97 -0.50 4.21 -0.64
C MET A 97 -0.63 3.57 -2.01
N SER A 98 -0.88 2.26 -2.04
CA SER A 98 -0.98 1.48 -3.27
C SER A 98 -2.41 1.07 -3.57
N MET A 99 -2.73 1.00 -4.86
CA MET A 99 -3.99 0.52 -5.41
C MET A 99 -3.71 -0.33 -6.65
N SER A 100 -4.57 -1.29 -7.01
CA SER A 100 -4.59 -1.85 -8.35
C SER A 100 -5.82 -1.41 -9.11
N ILE A 101 -5.66 -1.13 -10.41
CA ILE A 101 -6.75 -0.88 -11.34
C ILE A 101 -6.69 -2.00 -12.36
N TYR A 102 -7.72 -2.87 -12.42
CA TYR A 102 -7.62 -4.05 -13.26
C TYR A 102 -8.93 -4.47 -13.92
N THR A 103 -8.80 -5.15 -15.07
CA THR A 103 -9.81 -5.89 -15.80
C THR A 103 -9.17 -7.17 -16.31
N ARG A 104 -9.75 -8.33 -16.00
CA ARG A 104 -9.26 -9.61 -16.53
C ARG A 104 -9.58 -9.76 -18.01
N LYS A 105 -8.84 -10.60 -18.73
CA LYS A 105 -9.21 -11.01 -20.07
C LYS A 105 -10.55 -11.74 -20.05
N GLY A 106 -11.41 -11.43 -20.99
CA GLY A 106 -12.75 -12.05 -21.11
C GLY A 106 -13.87 -11.36 -20.32
N GLU A 107 -13.55 -10.35 -19.50
CA GLU A 107 -14.56 -9.55 -18.79
C GLU A 107 -14.57 -8.09 -19.23
N SER A 108 -15.64 -7.37 -18.86
CA SER A 108 -15.76 -5.91 -19.08
C SER A 108 -15.69 -5.11 -17.77
N THR A 109 -15.74 -5.77 -16.63
CA THR A 109 -15.73 -5.13 -15.32
C THR A 109 -14.36 -4.51 -15.04
N LEU A 110 -14.37 -3.24 -14.67
CA LEU A 110 -13.18 -2.56 -14.13
C LEU A 110 -13.24 -2.58 -12.61
N HIS A 111 -12.15 -2.96 -12.00
CA HIS A 111 -11.99 -3.09 -10.57
C HIS A 111 -10.89 -2.15 -10.07
N VAL A 112 -11.10 -1.53 -8.92
CA VAL A 112 -10.09 -0.74 -8.22
C VAL A 112 -9.98 -1.21 -6.78
N SER A 113 -8.81 -1.71 -6.41
CA SER A 113 -8.53 -2.13 -5.03
C SER A 113 -7.84 -1.05 -4.21
N SER A 114 -8.07 -1.05 -2.92
CA SER A 114 -7.32 -0.25 -1.94
C SER A 114 -7.37 -0.87 -0.55
N LEU A 115 -6.47 -0.48 0.34
CA LEU A 115 -6.58 -0.83 1.75
C LEU A 115 -7.77 -0.08 2.38
N THR A 116 -8.39 -0.72 3.38
CA THR A 116 -9.36 -0.05 4.25
C THR A 116 -8.66 0.80 5.31
N VAL A 117 -9.39 1.73 5.92
CA VAL A 117 -8.87 2.50 7.07
C VAL A 117 -8.44 1.58 8.21
N ASP A 118 -9.21 0.53 8.48
CA ASP A 118 -8.91 -0.43 9.55
C ASP A 118 -7.63 -1.21 9.26
N ALA A 119 -7.37 -1.56 8.01
CA ALA A 119 -6.13 -2.20 7.59
C ALA A 119 -4.92 -1.27 7.76
N MET A 120 -5.04 -0.03 7.30
CA MET A 120 -3.98 0.97 7.48
C MET A 120 -3.71 1.21 8.97
N ALA A 121 -4.75 1.34 9.79
CA ALA A 121 -4.63 1.50 11.23
C ALA A 121 -3.94 0.29 11.90
N LYS A 122 -4.36 -0.92 11.53
CA LYS A 122 -3.77 -2.17 12.03
C LYS A 122 -2.28 -2.28 11.73
N ILE A 123 -1.87 -1.92 10.51
CA ILE A 123 -0.47 -2.02 10.07
C ILE A 123 0.39 -0.90 10.68
N SER A 124 -0.07 0.35 10.64
CA SER A 124 0.72 1.50 11.09
C SER A 124 0.68 1.74 12.59
N GLY A 125 -0.36 1.23 13.27
CA GLY A 125 -0.64 1.56 14.67
C GLY A 125 -1.29 2.94 14.87
N ILE A 126 -1.67 3.62 13.78
CA ILE A 126 -2.46 4.86 13.85
C ILE A 126 -3.89 4.49 14.29
N PRO A 127 -4.50 5.19 15.27
CA PRO A 127 -5.87 4.89 15.65
C PRO A 127 -6.82 4.98 14.45
N ALA A 128 -7.65 3.96 14.24
CA ALA A 128 -8.63 3.95 13.14
C ALA A 128 -9.60 5.13 13.18
N THR A 129 -9.81 5.72 14.37
CA THR A 129 -10.65 6.91 14.57
C THR A 129 -9.94 8.22 14.29
N ASN A 130 -8.64 8.18 13.89
CA ASN A 130 -7.92 9.41 13.57
C ASN A 130 -8.59 10.14 12.39
N PRO A 131 -8.88 11.45 12.51
CA PRO A 131 -9.67 12.19 11.52
C PRO A 131 -8.99 12.28 10.15
N ASP A 132 -7.66 12.40 10.09
CA ASP A 132 -6.93 12.47 8.82
C ASP A 132 -6.86 11.10 8.14
N LEU A 133 -6.71 10.00 8.90
CA LEU A 133 -6.78 8.65 8.35
C LEU A 133 -8.19 8.35 7.82
N GLN A 134 -9.23 8.73 8.55
CA GLN A 134 -10.63 8.64 8.11
C GLN A 134 -10.88 9.47 6.85
N ARG A 135 -10.29 10.67 6.77
CA ARG A 135 -10.39 11.55 5.60
C ARG A 135 -9.82 10.89 4.35
N ILE A 136 -8.66 10.25 4.45
CA ILE A 136 -8.07 9.49 3.32
C ILE A 136 -9.06 8.42 2.83
N GLY A 137 -9.56 7.57 3.73
CA GLY A 137 -10.48 6.51 3.36
C GLY A 137 -11.82 7.01 2.79
N LYS A 138 -12.34 8.11 3.32
CA LYS A 138 -13.55 8.78 2.83
C LYS A 138 -13.34 9.31 1.41
N LEU A 139 -12.25 10.06 1.18
CA LEU A 139 -11.93 10.61 -0.13
C LEU A 139 -11.75 9.52 -1.18
N VAL A 140 -11.05 8.42 -0.87
CA VAL A 140 -10.91 7.28 -1.78
C VAL A 140 -12.29 6.77 -2.23
N LYS A 141 -13.22 6.56 -1.30
CA LYS A 141 -14.57 6.07 -1.60
C LYS A 141 -15.37 7.05 -2.45
N GLU A 142 -15.33 8.33 -2.11
CA GLU A 142 -16.05 9.39 -2.82
C GLU A 142 -15.54 9.57 -4.26
N ILE A 143 -14.21 9.55 -4.44
CA ILE A 143 -13.58 9.67 -5.75
C ILE A 143 -13.93 8.47 -6.64
N LEU A 144 -13.85 7.25 -6.11
CA LEU A 144 -14.22 6.05 -6.85
C LEU A 144 -15.69 6.06 -7.25
N ALA A 145 -16.60 6.39 -6.33
CA ALA A 145 -18.03 6.48 -6.62
C ALA A 145 -18.35 7.54 -7.69
N LYS A 146 -17.62 8.66 -7.71
CA LYS A 146 -17.76 9.71 -8.71
C LYS A 146 -17.21 9.32 -10.08
N THR A 147 -16.05 8.66 -10.11
CA THR A 147 -15.35 8.31 -11.35
C THR A 147 -15.93 7.06 -12.00
N MET A 148 -16.50 6.18 -11.20
CA MET A 148 -17.05 4.89 -11.59
C MET A 148 -18.56 4.84 -11.24
N PRO A 149 -19.41 5.63 -11.94
CA PRO A 149 -20.84 5.73 -11.63
C PRO A 149 -21.52 4.37 -11.79
N ASN A 150 -22.45 4.06 -10.89
CA ASN A 150 -23.12 2.76 -10.73
C ASN A 150 -22.22 1.61 -10.27
N GLY A 151 -20.97 1.90 -9.92
CA GLY A 151 -20.09 0.93 -9.29
C GLY A 151 -20.50 0.60 -7.85
N THR A 152 -20.04 -0.54 -7.37
CA THR A 152 -20.31 -1.02 -6.00
C THR A 152 -19.06 -1.63 -5.39
N PHE A 153 -19.00 -1.63 -4.05
CA PHE A 153 -17.98 -2.41 -3.34
C PHE A 153 -18.30 -3.89 -3.38
N GLU A 154 -17.29 -4.69 -3.70
CA GLU A 154 -17.43 -6.14 -3.76
C GLU A 154 -17.56 -6.76 -2.36
N THR A 155 -18.27 -7.90 -2.31
CA THR A 155 -18.28 -8.78 -1.15
C THR A 155 -17.34 -9.95 -1.41
N PHE A 156 -16.29 -10.08 -0.60
CA PHE A 156 -15.36 -11.19 -0.74
C PHE A 156 -15.89 -12.48 -0.13
N THR A 157 -15.56 -13.59 -0.78
CA THR A 157 -15.90 -14.95 -0.29
C THR A 157 -14.86 -15.48 0.69
N TYR A 158 -13.66 -14.92 0.70
CA TYR A 158 -12.61 -15.27 1.65
C TYR A 158 -12.67 -14.40 2.90
N LYS A 159 -12.15 -14.93 4.00
CA LYS A 159 -12.07 -14.21 5.27
C LYS A 159 -10.63 -13.82 5.55
N VAL A 160 -10.45 -12.61 6.07
CA VAL A 160 -9.16 -12.19 6.65
C VAL A 160 -8.77 -13.18 7.74
N SER A 161 -7.56 -13.70 7.66
CA SER A 161 -6.98 -14.53 8.72
C SER A 161 -6.13 -13.68 9.65
N SER A 162 -5.98 -14.12 10.90
CA SER A 162 -4.98 -13.54 11.80
C SER A 162 -3.61 -14.14 11.53
N THR A 163 -2.59 -13.33 11.67
CA THR A 163 -1.19 -13.79 11.67
C THR A 163 -0.57 -13.55 13.04
N GLN A 164 0.28 -14.48 13.48
CA GLN A 164 1.11 -14.31 14.69
C GLN A 164 2.45 -13.63 14.37
N LYS A 165 2.69 -13.33 13.10
CA LYS A 165 3.90 -12.64 12.64
C LYS A 165 3.74 -11.13 12.79
N GLU A 166 4.85 -10.45 13.03
CA GLU A 166 4.88 -9.00 12.99
C GLU A 166 4.39 -8.47 11.63
N LEU A 167 3.59 -7.42 11.66
CA LEU A 167 3.04 -6.81 10.44
C LEU A 167 4.02 -5.85 9.76
N ILE A 168 5.05 -5.42 10.49
CA ILE A 168 6.07 -4.47 10.05
C ILE A 168 7.44 -4.98 10.49
N THR A 169 8.41 -4.95 9.58
CA THR A 169 9.83 -5.04 9.94
C THR A 169 10.33 -3.63 10.25
N LYS A 170 11.13 -3.52 11.33
CA LYS A 170 11.64 -2.27 11.85
C LYS A 170 13.14 -2.37 12.06
N MET A 171 13.83 -1.34 11.64
CA MET A 171 15.26 -1.17 11.94
C MET A 171 15.50 0.24 12.43
N HIS A 172 16.37 0.37 13.42
CA HIS A 172 16.79 1.65 13.97
C HIS A 172 18.32 1.73 13.80
N ILE A 173 18.78 2.81 13.20
CA ILE A 173 20.19 3.06 12.90
C ILE A 173 20.57 4.35 13.60
N LYS A 174 21.63 4.28 14.41
CA LYS A 174 22.18 5.47 15.06
C LYS A 174 23.31 6.02 14.21
N PHE A 175 23.29 7.32 14.03
CA PHE A 175 24.32 8.08 13.33
C PHE A 175 25.03 9.03 14.29
N ASP A 176 26.29 9.33 13.97
CA ASP A 176 26.99 10.44 14.58
C ASP A 176 26.30 11.76 14.16
N PRO A 177 25.98 12.65 15.10
CA PRO A 177 25.33 13.93 14.79
C PRO A 177 26.11 14.82 13.82
N GLU A 178 27.42 14.64 13.69
CA GLU A 178 28.27 15.46 12.81
C GLU A 178 28.29 14.92 11.36
N THR A 179 28.16 13.60 11.18
CA THR A 179 28.28 12.94 9.87
C THR A 179 26.99 12.34 9.33
N TRP A 180 25.90 12.39 10.09
CA TRP A 180 24.64 11.67 9.80
C TRP A 180 24.14 11.86 8.37
N LYS A 181 24.35 13.02 7.75
CA LYS A 181 23.87 13.26 6.38
C LYS A 181 24.59 12.38 5.39
N ASP A 182 25.92 12.46 5.38
CA ASP A 182 26.76 11.70 4.45
C ASP A 182 26.58 10.19 4.70
N ASP A 183 26.53 9.79 5.98
CA ASP A 183 26.36 8.40 6.37
C ASP A 183 24.97 7.85 5.97
N SER A 184 23.91 8.65 6.13
CA SER A 184 22.55 8.22 5.71
C SER A 184 22.41 8.19 4.20
N GLU A 185 22.98 9.13 3.46
CA GLU A 185 23.00 9.11 2.00
C GLU A 185 23.74 7.87 1.48
N GLY A 186 24.95 7.61 1.99
CA GLY A 186 25.72 6.41 1.62
C GLY A 186 25.00 5.10 1.96
N MET A 187 24.31 5.07 3.10
CA MET A 187 23.50 3.90 3.49
C MET A 187 22.30 3.69 2.55
N ILE A 188 21.61 4.75 2.14
CA ILE A 188 20.48 4.64 1.21
C ILE A 188 20.99 4.15 -0.16
N GLU A 189 22.10 4.68 -0.68
CA GLU A 189 22.71 4.23 -1.92
C GLU A 189 23.13 2.74 -1.87
N ASP A 190 23.73 2.29 -0.77
CA ASP A 190 24.09 0.87 -0.58
C ASP A 190 22.83 -0.01 -0.52
N PHE A 191 21.79 0.46 0.18
CA PHE A 191 20.50 -0.21 0.25
C PHE A 191 19.86 -0.39 -1.13
N GLU A 192 19.77 0.67 -1.92
CA GLU A 192 19.25 0.65 -3.30
C GLU A 192 20.03 -0.32 -4.19
N SER A 193 21.37 -0.27 -4.12
CA SER A 193 22.24 -1.19 -4.85
C SER A 193 21.99 -2.66 -4.49
N ARG A 194 21.83 -2.97 -3.20
CA ARG A 194 21.52 -4.33 -2.74
C ARG A 194 20.13 -4.78 -3.15
N LEU A 195 19.14 -3.87 -3.19
CA LEU A 195 17.80 -4.17 -3.71
C LEU A 195 17.88 -4.63 -5.17
N GLU A 196 18.58 -3.86 -6.02
CA GLU A 196 18.74 -4.18 -7.44
C GLU A 196 19.43 -5.52 -7.65
N MET A 197 20.54 -5.78 -6.95
CA MET A 197 21.28 -7.05 -7.02
C MET A 197 20.42 -8.27 -6.61
N ASN A 198 19.40 -8.07 -5.79
CA ASN A 198 18.46 -9.11 -5.35
C ASN A 198 17.17 -9.19 -6.19
N GLY A 199 17.13 -8.45 -7.31
CA GLY A 199 16.03 -8.46 -8.28
C GLY A 199 14.78 -7.72 -7.79
N PHE A 200 14.93 -6.80 -6.84
CA PHE A 200 13.91 -5.78 -6.55
C PHE A 200 14.05 -4.63 -7.53
N VAL A 201 12.94 -3.98 -7.80
CA VAL A 201 12.85 -2.79 -8.66
C VAL A 201 12.38 -1.64 -7.81
N GLN A 202 13.11 -0.55 -7.79
CA GLN A 202 12.65 0.72 -7.26
C GLN A 202 11.57 1.26 -8.21
N ALA A 203 10.32 1.21 -7.75
CA ALA A 203 9.16 1.65 -8.52
C ALA A 203 8.89 3.15 -8.36
N GLY A 204 9.43 3.77 -7.32
CA GLY A 204 9.31 5.20 -7.08
C GLY A 204 10.02 5.63 -5.81
N PHE A 205 10.32 6.93 -5.73
CA PHE A 205 10.88 7.62 -4.57
C PHE A 205 9.98 8.80 -4.23
N THR A 206 9.70 9.00 -2.96
CA THR A 206 8.88 10.11 -2.46
C THR A 206 9.63 10.82 -1.34
N ASP A 207 10.04 12.06 -1.58
CA ASP A 207 10.56 12.93 -0.53
C ASP A 207 9.39 13.57 0.22
N ILE A 208 9.00 12.95 1.31
CA ILE A 208 7.90 13.41 2.17
C ILE A 208 8.35 14.69 2.90
N ASN A 209 9.65 14.80 3.23
CA ASN A 209 10.21 15.95 3.93
C ASN A 209 10.12 17.23 3.10
N TYR A 210 10.13 17.13 1.77
CA TYR A 210 9.96 18.28 0.89
C TYR A 210 8.67 19.06 1.19
N ASP A 211 7.56 18.36 1.39
CA ASP A 211 6.27 18.98 1.70
C ASP A 211 6.29 19.69 3.07
N PHE A 212 7.02 19.12 4.06
CA PHE A 212 7.22 19.76 5.38
C PHE A 212 8.05 21.04 5.27
N VAL A 213 9.20 20.96 4.62
CA VAL A 213 10.09 22.12 4.42
C VAL A 213 9.37 23.24 3.66
N LYS A 214 8.61 22.90 2.61
CA LYS A 214 7.81 23.84 1.84
C LYS A 214 6.73 24.53 2.68
N ALA A 215 6.19 23.84 3.68
CA ALA A 215 5.22 24.38 4.63
C ALA A 215 5.88 25.19 5.78
N GLY A 216 7.21 25.32 5.80
CA GLY A 216 7.96 25.95 6.88
C GLY A 216 8.04 25.10 8.15
N ASP A 217 7.89 23.79 8.02
CA ASP A 217 7.89 22.83 9.12
C ASP A 217 9.22 22.07 9.11
N ASP A 218 9.92 22.04 10.22
CA ASP A 218 11.23 21.41 10.40
C ASP A 218 11.19 20.20 11.35
N THR A 219 10.06 19.50 11.42
CA THR A 219 9.85 18.33 12.27
C THR A 219 10.85 17.21 11.98
N PHE A 220 11.24 17.04 10.72
CA PHE A 220 12.15 15.99 10.29
C PHE A 220 13.44 16.55 9.67
N ASP A 221 14.55 15.89 9.93
CA ASP A 221 15.81 16.05 9.20
C ASP A 221 15.77 15.28 7.88
N LEU A 222 15.14 14.09 7.90
CA LEU A 222 14.92 13.21 6.75
C LEU A 222 13.55 12.55 6.89
N PHE A 223 12.77 12.54 5.82
CA PHE A 223 11.58 11.71 5.72
C PHE A 223 11.33 11.36 4.26
N VAL A 224 11.69 10.15 3.88
CA VAL A 224 11.54 9.62 2.52
C VAL A 224 10.81 8.28 2.55
N SER A 225 10.25 7.93 1.41
CA SER A 225 9.68 6.61 1.20
C SER A 225 10.08 6.10 -0.19
N GLU A 226 10.56 4.87 -0.21
CA GLU A 226 10.84 4.15 -1.44
C GLU A 226 9.75 3.13 -1.73
N SER A 227 9.23 3.18 -2.94
CA SER A 227 8.31 2.17 -3.45
C SER A 227 9.11 1.08 -4.15
N ILE A 228 9.07 -0.11 -3.62
CA ILE A 228 9.79 -1.26 -4.17
C ILE A 228 8.85 -2.35 -4.62
N CYS A 229 9.20 -3.07 -5.68
CA CYS A 229 8.48 -4.26 -6.08
C CYS A 229 9.44 -5.35 -6.59
N LYS A 230 8.92 -6.58 -6.61
CA LYS A 230 9.56 -7.72 -7.24
C LYS A 230 8.58 -8.33 -8.21
N LEU A 231 8.89 -8.27 -9.51
CA LEU A 231 7.94 -8.62 -10.56
C LEU A 231 7.40 -10.06 -10.46
N PRO A 232 8.20 -11.10 -10.11
CA PRO A 232 7.69 -12.44 -9.87
C PRO A 232 6.62 -12.50 -8.77
N VAL A 233 6.80 -11.74 -7.69
CA VAL A 233 5.83 -11.66 -6.57
C VAL A 233 4.50 -11.10 -7.07
N ILE A 234 4.54 -9.93 -7.71
CA ILE A 234 3.33 -9.27 -8.22
C ILE A 234 2.60 -10.20 -9.20
N TYR A 235 3.34 -10.81 -10.13
CA TYR A 235 2.78 -11.70 -11.13
C TYR A 235 2.12 -12.94 -10.51
N ALA A 236 2.82 -13.65 -9.63
CA ALA A 236 2.31 -14.86 -8.99
C ALA A 236 1.05 -14.59 -8.15
N VAL A 237 1.05 -13.49 -7.38
CA VAL A 237 -0.10 -13.12 -6.55
C VAL A 237 -1.29 -12.65 -7.40
N ALA A 238 -1.06 -11.80 -8.40
CA ALA A 238 -2.13 -11.21 -9.21
C ALA A 238 -2.95 -12.27 -9.98
N LYS A 239 -2.38 -13.42 -10.33
CA LYS A 239 -3.10 -14.52 -10.98
C LYS A 239 -4.38 -14.90 -10.21
N THR A 240 -4.30 -14.99 -8.88
CA THR A 240 -5.40 -15.42 -8.02
C THR A 240 -6.00 -14.30 -7.18
N ARG A 241 -5.23 -13.24 -6.92
CA ARG A 241 -5.58 -12.09 -6.08
C ARG A 241 -5.14 -10.77 -6.74
N PRO A 242 -5.78 -10.34 -7.82
CA PRO A 242 -5.39 -9.09 -8.51
C PRO A 242 -5.54 -7.86 -7.63
N GLU A 243 -6.43 -7.91 -6.63
CA GLU A 243 -6.64 -6.88 -5.62
C GLU A 243 -5.44 -6.69 -4.68
N ALA A 244 -4.45 -7.59 -4.73
CA ALA A 244 -3.21 -7.48 -3.96
C ALA A 244 -2.38 -6.24 -4.31
N GLY A 245 -2.65 -5.58 -5.44
CA GLY A 245 -2.06 -4.28 -5.72
C GLY A 245 -2.38 -3.19 -4.70
N ALA A 246 -3.34 -3.43 -3.78
CA ALA A 246 -3.53 -2.59 -2.59
C ALA A 246 -2.32 -2.62 -1.63
N PHE A 247 -1.42 -3.59 -1.76
CA PHE A 247 -0.17 -3.71 -1.00
C PHE A 247 1.08 -3.46 -1.84
N ALA A 248 0.96 -3.33 -3.17
CA ALA A 248 2.09 -3.27 -4.09
C ALA A 248 2.07 -2.02 -4.99
N PRO A 249 3.23 -1.38 -5.20
CA PRO A 249 4.54 -1.65 -4.59
C PRO A 249 4.53 -1.43 -3.07
N CYS A 250 5.41 -2.11 -2.34
CA CYS A 250 5.58 -1.88 -0.91
C CYS A 250 6.35 -0.57 -0.68
N SER A 251 5.90 0.25 0.26
CA SER A 251 6.62 1.46 0.66
C SER A 251 7.55 1.14 1.83
N ILE A 252 8.85 1.42 1.65
CA ILE A 252 9.84 1.44 2.74
C ILE A 252 9.91 2.87 3.22
N SER A 253 9.55 3.11 4.47
CA SER A 253 9.61 4.43 5.11
C SER A 253 10.91 4.59 5.86
N MET A 254 11.64 5.68 5.60
CA MET A 254 12.85 6.07 6.29
C MET A 254 12.69 7.47 6.83
N TYR A 255 12.84 7.66 8.14
CA TYR A 255 12.73 8.97 8.74
C TYR A 255 13.68 9.18 9.92
N LYS A 256 14.15 10.41 10.06
CA LYS A 256 14.90 10.93 11.19
C LYS A 256 14.25 12.23 11.64
N LYS A 257 13.85 12.29 12.91
CA LYS A 257 13.30 13.52 13.46
C LYS A 257 14.40 14.54 13.72
N LYS A 258 14.03 15.80 13.69
CA LYS A 258 14.93 16.90 14.00
C LYS A 258 15.57 16.73 15.38
N GLY A 259 16.90 16.71 15.39
CA GLY A 259 17.69 16.58 16.64
C GLY A 259 17.71 15.17 17.24
N ASP A 260 17.10 14.16 16.61
CA ASP A 260 17.29 12.75 16.98
C ASP A 260 18.60 12.21 16.38
N ASP A 261 19.30 11.31 17.08
CA ASP A 261 20.47 10.59 16.56
C ASP A 261 20.09 9.33 15.78
N THR A 262 18.82 9.00 15.75
CA THR A 262 18.30 7.73 15.27
C THR A 262 17.45 7.90 14.00
N MET A 263 17.80 7.16 12.96
CA MET A 263 16.95 6.95 11.79
C MET A 263 16.14 5.66 11.92
N TYR A 264 14.89 5.74 11.56
CA TYR A 264 13.94 4.63 11.56
C TYR A 264 13.71 4.18 10.13
N VAL A 265 13.90 2.89 9.88
CA VAL A 265 13.60 2.24 8.60
C VAL A 265 12.54 1.19 8.86
N GLU A 266 11.39 1.33 8.22
CA GLU A 266 10.24 0.46 8.46
C GLU A 266 9.60 0.04 7.12
N TYR A 267 9.15 -1.23 7.01
CA TYR A 267 8.36 -1.67 5.86
C TYR A 267 7.28 -2.69 6.25
N PRO A 268 6.13 -2.73 5.52
CA PRO A 268 5.07 -3.69 5.82
C PRO A 268 5.43 -5.08 5.31
N ASN A 269 5.33 -6.09 6.19
CA ASN A 269 5.67 -7.47 5.88
C ASN A 269 4.65 -8.13 4.95
N VAL A 270 5.10 -9.09 4.14
CA VAL A 270 4.25 -9.86 3.24
C VAL A 270 3.19 -10.72 3.96
N TYR A 271 3.35 -10.93 5.27
CA TYR A 271 2.33 -11.60 6.09
C TYR A 271 1.00 -10.85 6.10
N ASN A 272 1.01 -9.51 5.88
CA ASN A 272 -0.20 -8.72 5.65
C ASN A 272 -0.95 -9.20 4.41
N TRP A 273 -0.25 -9.42 3.29
CA TRP A 273 -0.85 -9.90 2.05
C TRP A 273 -1.49 -11.27 2.23
N ILE A 274 -0.70 -12.23 2.78
CA ILE A 274 -1.14 -13.61 2.97
C ILE A 274 -2.38 -13.67 3.85
N ALA A 275 -2.40 -12.94 4.97
CA ALA A 275 -3.50 -12.94 5.91
C ALA A 275 -4.73 -12.19 5.38
N SER A 276 -4.54 -10.98 4.87
CA SER A 276 -5.63 -10.10 4.44
C SER A 276 -6.37 -10.60 3.20
N LEU A 277 -5.65 -11.28 2.30
CA LEU A 277 -6.18 -11.79 1.03
C LEU A 277 -6.46 -13.29 1.05
N SER A 278 -6.22 -13.95 2.18
CA SER A 278 -6.35 -15.41 2.30
C SER A 278 -5.65 -16.14 1.15
N ILE A 279 -4.37 -15.77 0.90
CA ILE A 279 -3.59 -16.35 -0.19
C ILE A 279 -3.30 -17.81 0.15
N ALA A 280 -3.74 -18.73 -0.69
CA ALA A 280 -3.53 -20.17 -0.55
C ALA A 280 -2.71 -20.77 -1.70
N ASP A 281 -2.46 -20.00 -2.76
CA ASP A 281 -1.63 -20.43 -3.88
C ASP A 281 -0.18 -20.61 -3.43
N LYS A 282 0.39 -21.81 -3.70
CA LYS A 282 1.71 -22.20 -3.21
C LYS A 282 2.84 -21.41 -3.88
N GLU A 283 2.70 -21.07 -5.17
CA GLU A 283 3.69 -20.27 -5.90
C GLU A 283 3.71 -18.86 -5.34
N ALA A 284 2.53 -18.24 -5.17
CA ALA A 284 2.41 -16.91 -4.60
C ALA A 284 2.98 -16.83 -3.17
N ILE A 285 2.67 -17.81 -2.31
CA ILE A 285 3.22 -17.88 -0.94
C ILE A 285 4.74 -17.99 -0.98
N LYS A 286 5.28 -18.86 -1.84
CA LYS A 286 6.74 -19.06 -1.97
C LYS A 286 7.42 -17.76 -2.37
N GLU A 287 6.96 -17.09 -3.43
CA GLU A 287 7.53 -15.84 -3.92
C GLU A 287 7.47 -14.71 -2.86
N LEU A 288 6.34 -14.62 -2.13
CA LEU A 288 6.18 -13.66 -1.04
C LEU A 288 7.20 -13.90 0.08
N LEU A 289 7.33 -15.14 0.56
CA LEU A 289 8.21 -15.49 1.67
C LEU A 289 9.70 -15.36 1.28
N GLU A 290 10.07 -15.71 0.06
CA GLU A 290 11.42 -15.51 -0.45
C GLU A 290 11.77 -14.01 -0.57
N ALA A 291 10.82 -13.17 -1.02
CA ALA A 291 11.01 -11.73 -1.07
C ALA A 291 11.17 -11.14 0.35
N GLN A 292 10.35 -11.58 1.31
CA GLN A 292 10.47 -11.17 2.71
C GLN A 292 11.87 -11.50 3.28
N ALA A 293 12.30 -12.73 3.12
CA ALA A 293 13.60 -13.18 3.65
C ALA A 293 14.78 -12.40 3.01
N LYS A 294 14.72 -12.14 1.71
CA LYS A 294 15.73 -11.32 1.03
C LYS A 294 15.75 -9.88 1.55
N MET A 295 14.57 -9.27 1.71
CA MET A 295 14.46 -7.91 2.24
C MET A 295 15.04 -7.81 3.65
N GLU A 296 14.71 -8.76 4.53
CA GLU A 296 15.27 -8.81 5.89
C GLU A 296 16.80 -8.94 5.85
N THR A 297 17.33 -9.80 4.97
CA THR A 297 18.79 -9.96 4.80
C THR A 297 19.46 -8.66 4.36
N ILE A 298 18.86 -7.94 3.39
CA ILE A 298 19.39 -6.64 2.91
C ILE A 298 19.39 -5.64 4.07
N LEU A 299 18.26 -5.48 4.77
CA LEU A 299 18.14 -4.54 5.86
C LEU A 299 19.14 -4.81 7.00
N TYR A 300 19.32 -6.07 7.38
CA TYR A 300 20.30 -6.40 8.43
C TYR A 300 21.74 -6.14 7.98
N SER A 301 22.03 -6.29 6.69
CA SER A 301 23.40 -6.07 6.19
C SER A 301 23.81 -4.61 6.04
N ILE A 302 22.86 -3.66 6.01
CA ILE A 302 23.17 -2.21 5.98
C ILE A 302 23.33 -1.61 7.39
N LYS A 303 23.08 -2.40 8.43
CA LYS A 303 23.23 -1.98 9.82
C LYS A 303 24.68 -2.11 10.33
N GLU A 304 25.47 -2.95 9.66
CA GLU A 304 26.87 -3.24 9.98
C GLU A 304 27.82 -2.22 9.36
#